data_49bff341d4111200484169f4a2f7d02d
#
_entry.id   49bff341d4111200484169f4a2f7d02d
#
_cell.length_a   1.000
_cell.length_b   1.000
_cell.length_c   1.000
_cell.angle_alpha   90.00
_cell.angle_beta   90.00
_cell.angle_gamma   90.00
#
_symmetry.space_group_name_H-M   'P 1'
#
loop_
_entity.id
_entity.type
_entity.pdbx_description
1 polymer ?
#
loop_
_entity_poly.entity_id
_entity_poly.type
_entity_poly.pdbx_seq_one_letter_code
_entity_poly.pdbx_strand_id
1 'polypeptide(L)'
;MYSKGHGGNIYNEAVKYDFSVNTNPLGMPEDVKEKLKENLGNICQVYPEETCYELRKSISLKENISEHQIMCGNGASELIYGLVRAIRPRKALVVV
;
A
#
# COMPACT_ATOMS: atom_id res chain seq x y z
N MET A 1 5.38 20.76 19.10
CA MET A 1 4.16 20.52 18.28
C MET A 1 4.00 19.03 18.14
N TYR A 2 3.12 18.40 18.89
CA TYR A 2 2.90 16.96 18.81
C TYR A 2 2.25 16.66 17.45
N SER A 3 2.95 15.96 16.60
CA SER A 3 2.36 15.34 15.41
C SER A 3 1.20 14.47 15.90
N LYS A 4 -0.02 14.79 15.52
CA LYS A 4 -1.12 13.84 15.66
C LYS A 4 -0.73 12.64 14.82
N GLY A 5 -0.42 11.52 15.47
CA GLY A 5 -0.09 10.28 14.78
C GLY A 5 -1.18 9.88 13.80
N HIS A 6 -0.83 9.11 12.79
CA HIS A 6 -1.82 8.47 11.92
C HIS A 6 -2.80 7.67 12.78
N GLY A 7 -4.04 7.53 12.33
CA GLY A 7 -5.02 6.63 12.94
C GLY A 7 -4.51 5.19 13.02
N GLY A 8 -5.25 4.29 13.66
CA GLY A 8 -4.89 2.88 13.82
C GLY A 8 -3.96 2.58 15.00
N ASN A 9 -3.67 3.54 15.86
CA ASN A 9 -2.91 3.30 17.09
C ASN A 9 -3.81 2.69 18.17
N ILE A 10 -4.04 1.40 18.07
CA ILE A 10 -4.86 0.63 19.02
C ILE A 10 -4.05 0.01 20.17
N TYR A 11 -2.74 0.26 20.20
CA TYR A 11 -1.83 -0.45 21.13
C TYR A 11 -1.82 0.12 22.54
N ASN A 12 -2.20 1.39 22.72
CA ASN A 12 -2.11 2.09 23.99
C ASN A 12 -3.46 2.22 24.72
N GLU A 13 -4.57 1.93 24.05
CA GLU A 13 -5.92 2.06 24.59
C GLU A 13 -6.80 0.91 24.13
N ALA A 14 -7.72 0.46 24.99
CA ALA A 14 -8.71 -0.53 24.63
C ALA A 14 -9.78 0.09 23.73
N VAL A 15 -9.60 0.02 22.44
CA VAL A 15 -10.53 0.57 21.45
C VAL A 15 -11.59 -0.49 21.11
N LYS A 16 -12.86 -0.18 21.38
CA LYS A 16 -13.99 -1.06 21.01
C LYS A 16 -14.35 -0.95 19.53
N TYR A 17 -14.27 0.26 18.97
CA TYR A 17 -14.54 0.54 17.57
C TYR A 17 -13.49 1.53 17.06
N ASP A 18 -12.77 1.17 16.01
CA ASP A 18 -11.77 2.04 15.38
C ASP A 18 -12.32 2.59 14.06
N PHE A 19 -12.58 3.90 14.05
CA PHE A 19 -12.98 4.65 12.85
C PHE A 19 -11.85 5.55 12.32
N SER A 20 -10.66 5.43 12.87
CA SER A 20 -9.51 6.27 12.49
C SER A 20 -8.78 5.78 11.25
N VAL A 21 -9.02 4.52 10.85
CA VAL A 21 -8.42 3.90 9.65
C VAL A 21 -9.47 3.11 8.89
N ASN A 22 -9.30 3.04 7.58
CA ASN A 22 -10.18 2.28 6.70
C ASN A 22 -9.64 0.86 6.52
N THR A 23 -9.98 -0.01 7.45
CA THR A 23 -9.63 -1.43 7.38
C THR A 23 -10.83 -2.28 7.00
N ASN A 24 -10.59 -3.42 6.33
CA ASN A 24 -11.66 -4.36 6.03
C ASN A 24 -12.12 -5.08 7.32
N PRO A 25 -13.37 -4.86 7.77
CA PRO A 25 -13.87 -5.50 8.99
C PRO A 25 -14.00 -7.03 8.89
N LEU A 26 -14.04 -7.57 7.66
CA LEU A 26 -14.07 -9.01 7.41
C LEU A 26 -12.68 -9.64 7.46
N GLY A 27 -11.63 -8.83 7.61
CA GLY A 27 -10.26 -9.29 7.64
C GLY A 27 -9.71 -9.66 6.26
N MET A 28 -8.70 -10.51 6.25
CA MET A 28 -8.04 -10.98 5.04
C MET A 28 -8.86 -12.10 4.38
N PRO A 29 -9.10 -12.07 3.05
CA PRO A 29 -9.70 -13.19 2.32
C PRO A 29 -8.92 -14.50 2.55
N GLU A 30 -9.64 -15.61 2.71
CA GLU A 30 -9.00 -16.89 3.09
C GLU A 30 -8.06 -17.42 2.01
N ASP A 31 -8.39 -17.27 0.75
CA ASP A 31 -7.53 -17.62 -0.40
C ASP A 31 -6.19 -16.87 -0.40
N VAL A 32 -6.20 -15.59 -0.03
CA VAL A 32 -4.98 -14.78 0.13
C VAL A 32 -4.15 -15.28 1.30
N LYS A 33 -4.80 -15.59 2.40
CA LYS A 33 -4.14 -16.10 3.62
C LYS A 33 -3.48 -17.46 3.38
N GLU A 34 -4.15 -18.36 2.67
CA GLU A 34 -3.57 -19.65 2.30
C GLU A 34 -2.37 -19.49 1.39
N LYS A 35 -2.47 -18.67 0.34
CA LYS A 35 -1.35 -18.37 -0.55
C LYS A 35 -0.14 -17.77 0.17
N LEU A 36 -0.36 -16.90 1.14
CA LEU A 36 0.72 -16.35 1.95
C LEU A 36 1.39 -17.43 2.80
N LYS A 37 0.63 -18.32 3.42
CA LYS A 37 1.17 -19.44 4.21
C LYS A 37 2.03 -20.37 3.35
N GLU A 38 1.54 -20.75 2.18
CA GLU A 38 2.25 -21.63 1.25
C GLU A 38 3.59 -21.05 0.76
N ASN A 39 3.63 -19.73 0.56
CA ASN A 39 4.78 -19.05 -0.03
C ASN A 39 5.70 -18.37 0.98
N LEU A 40 5.35 -18.35 2.27
CA LEU A 40 6.09 -17.62 3.29
C LEU A 40 7.57 -17.95 3.33
N GLY A 41 7.92 -19.23 3.23
CA GLY A 41 9.31 -19.70 3.22
C GLY A 41 10.11 -19.11 2.05
N ASN A 42 9.54 -19.10 0.87
CA ASN A 42 10.17 -18.54 -0.32
C ASN A 42 10.28 -17.02 -0.25
N ILE A 43 9.21 -16.35 0.16
CA ILE A 43 9.16 -14.89 0.27
C ILE A 43 10.25 -14.35 1.22
N CYS A 44 10.51 -15.07 2.32
CA CYS A 44 11.53 -14.66 3.29
C CYS A 44 12.98 -14.95 2.84
N GLN A 45 13.19 -15.74 1.79
CA GLN A 45 14.53 -16.14 1.34
C GLN A 45 15.02 -15.34 0.14
N VAL A 46 14.14 -14.66 -0.58
CA VAL A 46 14.48 -13.93 -1.79
C VAL A 46 14.44 -12.42 -1.56
N TYR A 47 15.32 -11.72 -2.24
CA TYR A 47 15.27 -10.26 -2.24
C TYR A 47 14.05 -9.79 -3.05
N PRO A 48 13.29 -8.79 -2.59
CA PRO A 48 12.14 -8.28 -3.33
C PRO A 48 12.53 -7.80 -4.72
N GLU A 49 11.68 -8.07 -5.68
CA GLU A 49 11.86 -7.62 -7.06
C GLU A 49 11.61 -6.11 -7.14
N GLU A 50 12.60 -5.35 -7.62
CA GLU A 50 12.61 -3.88 -7.56
C GLU A 50 11.55 -3.21 -8.42
N THR A 51 11.18 -3.84 -9.53
CA THR A 51 10.26 -3.23 -10.51
C THR A 51 8.80 -3.59 -10.28
N CYS A 52 8.52 -4.50 -9.36
CA CYS A 52 7.19 -5.08 -9.13
C CYS A 52 6.55 -5.61 -10.42
N TYR A 53 7.36 -6.25 -11.29
CA TYR A 53 6.92 -6.63 -12.63
C TYR A 53 5.68 -7.54 -12.63
N GLU A 54 5.69 -8.63 -11.86
CA GLU A 54 4.57 -9.57 -11.81
C GLU A 54 3.28 -8.92 -11.26
N LEU A 55 3.42 -8.03 -10.28
CA LEU A 55 2.29 -7.27 -9.74
C LEU A 55 1.73 -6.31 -10.80
N ARG A 56 2.58 -5.55 -11.47
CA ARG A 56 2.18 -4.62 -12.53
C ARG A 56 1.50 -5.34 -13.68
N LYS A 57 2.04 -6.49 -14.10
CA LYS A 57 1.46 -7.33 -15.13
C LYS A 57 0.07 -7.85 -14.73
N SER A 58 -0.09 -8.31 -13.50
CA SER A 58 -1.37 -8.77 -12.98
C SER A 58 -2.43 -7.65 -12.94
N ILE A 59 -2.05 -6.46 -12.51
CA ILE A 59 -2.92 -5.27 -12.53
C ILE A 59 -3.26 -4.87 -13.97
N SER A 60 -2.27 -4.84 -14.85
CA SER A 60 -2.43 -4.51 -16.26
C SER A 60 -3.51 -5.40 -16.93
N LEU A 61 -3.42 -6.70 -16.72
CA LEU A 61 -4.39 -7.67 -17.23
C LEU A 61 -5.79 -7.46 -16.64
N LYS A 62 -5.87 -7.21 -15.34
CA LYS A 62 -7.15 -7.02 -14.65
C LYS A 62 -7.85 -5.73 -15.05
N GLU A 63 -7.11 -4.63 -15.11
CA GLU A 63 -7.66 -3.29 -15.35
C GLU A 63 -7.63 -2.90 -16.85
N ASN A 64 -7.08 -3.77 -17.73
CA ASN A 64 -6.93 -3.54 -19.16
C ASN A 64 -6.20 -2.21 -19.48
N ILE A 65 -5.11 -1.96 -18.79
CA ILE A 65 -4.23 -0.79 -19.02
C ILE A 65 -2.80 -1.26 -19.25
N SER A 66 -1.96 -0.42 -19.86
CA SER A 66 -0.55 -0.76 -20.06
C SER A 66 0.19 -0.86 -18.71
N GLU A 67 1.07 -1.87 -18.56
CA GLU A 67 1.93 -2.00 -17.39
C GLU A 67 2.87 -0.82 -17.19
N HIS A 68 3.17 -0.05 -18.25
CA HIS A 68 3.93 1.20 -18.17
C HIS A 68 3.16 2.37 -17.55
N GLN A 69 1.85 2.23 -17.37
CA GLN A 69 1.00 3.20 -16.70
C GLN A 69 0.77 2.86 -15.22
N ILE A 70 1.42 1.82 -14.73
CA ILE A 70 1.26 1.33 -13.35
C ILE A 70 2.54 1.58 -12.58
N MET A 71 2.42 2.22 -11.44
CA MET A 71 3.49 2.44 -10.47
C MET A 71 3.10 1.79 -9.14
N CYS A 72 3.97 0.97 -8.61
CA CYS A 72 3.82 0.35 -7.31
C CYS A 72 4.72 1.04 -6.30
N GLY A 73 4.31 1.06 -5.04
CA GLY A 73 5.08 1.66 -3.96
C GLY A 73 4.63 1.13 -2.60
N ASN A 74 5.43 1.38 -1.60
CA ASN A 74 5.21 0.95 -0.23
C ASN A 74 4.21 1.88 0.48
N GLY A 75 2.97 1.84 0.01
CA GLY A 75 1.88 2.71 0.44
C GLY A 75 1.79 4.02 -0.37
N ALA A 76 0.64 4.70 -0.22
CA ALA A 76 0.35 5.93 -0.93
C ALA A 76 1.36 7.05 -0.67
N SER A 77 1.94 7.12 0.52
CA SER A 77 2.93 8.15 0.88
C SER A 77 4.15 8.09 -0.01
N GLU A 78 4.71 6.92 -0.26
CA GLU A 78 5.86 6.76 -1.17
C GLU A 78 5.52 7.23 -2.58
N LEU A 79 4.34 6.84 -3.09
CA LEU A 79 3.87 7.24 -4.41
C LEU A 79 3.71 8.76 -4.52
N ILE A 80 3.14 9.42 -3.50
CA ILE A 80 2.99 10.87 -3.45
C ILE A 80 4.36 11.56 -3.48
N TYR A 81 5.30 11.12 -2.64
CA TYR A 81 6.65 11.68 -2.63
C TYR A 81 7.37 11.46 -3.97
N GLY A 82 7.27 10.27 -4.55
CA GLY A 82 7.83 9.95 -5.85
C GLY A 82 7.27 10.84 -6.95
N LEU A 83 5.95 11.00 -6.99
CA LEU A 83 5.24 11.83 -7.96
C LEU A 83 5.67 13.30 -7.87
N VAL A 84 5.68 13.88 -6.67
CA VAL A 84 6.08 15.28 -6.45
C VAL A 84 7.53 15.50 -6.87
N ARG A 85 8.43 14.57 -6.57
CA ARG A 85 9.84 14.66 -6.99
C ARG A 85 10.03 14.56 -8.50
N ALA A 86 9.22 13.72 -9.16
CA ALA A 86 9.28 13.55 -10.61
C ALA A 86 8.74 14.77 -11.36
N ILE A 87 7.58 15.28 -10.96
CA ILE A 87 6.90 16.41 -11.63
C ILE A 87 7.56 17.75 -11.27
N ARG A 88 8.10 17.90 -10.06
CA ARG A 88 8.70 19.14 -9.52
C ARG A 88 7.78 20.36 -9.71
N PRO A 89 6.54 20.31 -9.21
CA PRO A 89 5.58 21.39 -9.43
C PRO A 89 6.05 22.69 -8.76
N ARG A 90 5.84 23.82 -9.43
CA ARG A 90 6.16 25.14 -8.86
C ARG A 90 5.16 25.58 -7.80
N LYS A 91 3.94 25.08 -7.87
CA LYS A 91 2.85 25.37 -6.93
C LYS A 91 2.04 24.09 -6.73
N ALA A 92 1.54 23.89 -5.51
CA ALA A 92 0.63 22.82 -5.17
C ALA A 92 -0.56 23.42 -4.39
N LEU A 93 -1.75 22.91 -4.67
CA LEU A 93 -2.97 23.21 -3.91
C LEU A 93 -3.36 21.94 -3.14
N VAL A 94 -3.53 22.08 -1.85
CA VAL A 94 -4.03 21.01 -0.98
C VAL A 94 -5.42 21.42 -0.50
N VAL A 95 -6.40 20.57 -0.79
CA VAL A 95 -7.77 20.73 -0.28
C VAL A 95 -7.84 20.05 1.08
N VAL A 96 -8.20 20.79 2.12
CA VAL A 96 -8.35 20.34 3.52
C VAL A 96 -9.79 20.45 3.95
#